data_40bdcdcd32c7c79fb6ca39fadc335fcc
#
_entry.id   40bdcdcd32c7c79fb6ca39fadc335fcc
#
_cell.length_a   1.000
_cell.length_b   1.000
_cell.length_c   1.000
_cell.angle_alpha   90.00
_cell.angle_beta   90.00
_cell.angle_gamma   90.00
#
_symmetry.space_group_name_H-M   'P 1'
#
loop_
_entity.id
_entity.type
_entity.pdbx_description
1 polymer ?
#
loop_
_entity_poly.entity_id
_entity_poly.type
_entity_poly.pdbx_seq_one_letter_code
_entity_poly.pdbx_strand_id
1 'polypeptide(L)'
;KVSFIWSVADLLRGPYRPNQYKDVMLPLTVLRRLDCVLEPTKDAVLARLEDLKGGKVKNIEPILNRVAGQDFHNTSRFTFQKLKGDPDNIAANLTQYIKSFSARAREILESFGFEEHIAKLDRADRLYLVVSRFAEIDLHPDVFPNISMGTIFEELIRRFNEASNEEAGDHFTPRDVIRL
;
A
#
# COMPACT_ATOMS: atom_id res chain seq x y z
N LYS A 1 -13.72 11.24 0.57
CA LYS A 1 -12.46 10.49 0.75
C LYS A 1 -12.69 9.10 1.29
N VAL A 2 -13.48 8.99 2.35
CA VAL A 2 -13.95 7.70 2.82
C VAL A 2 -14.87 7.05 1.77
N SER A 3 -15.64 7.84 1.03
CA SER A 3 -16.47 7.33 -0.06
C SER A 3 -15.65 6.73 -1.19
N PHE A 4 -14.45 7.26 -1.45
CA PHE A 4 -13.52 6.66 -2.41
C PHE A 4 -13.13 5.24 -1.98
N ILE A 5 -12.80 5.06 -0.72
CA ILE A 5 -12.39 3.76 -0.20
C ILE A 5 -13.55 2.77 -0.23
N TRP A 6 -14.78 3.23 0.01
CA TRP A 6 -15.96 2.39 -0.19
C TRP A 6 -16.17 1.99 -1.65
N SER A 7 -15.83 2.88 -2.59
CA SER A 7 -15.90 2.52 -4.02
C SER A 7 -14.91 1.42 -4.37
N VAL A 8 -13.75 1.38 -3.70
CA VAL A 8 -12.80 0.28 -3.85
C VAL A 8 -13.35 -1.00 -3.21
N ALA A 9 -13.98 -0.88 -2.04
CA ALA A 9 -14.56 -2.03 -1.37
C ALA A 9 -15.60 -2.75 -2.25
N ASP A 10 -16.31 -2.03 -3.10
CA ASP A 10 -17.23 -2.64 -4.06
C ASP A 10 -16.53 -3.59 -5.03
N LEU A 11 -15.27 -3.36 -5.35
CA LEU A 11 -14.47 -4.25 -6.20
C LEU A 11 -14.09 -5.55 -5.49
N LEU A 12 -14.21 -5.59 -4.17
CA LEU A 12 -13.86 -6.76 -3.37
C LEU A 12 -15.04 -7.72 -3.19
N ARG A 13 -16.25 -7.30 -3.54
CA ARG A 13 -17.43 -8.16 -3.48
C ARG A 13 -17.26 -9.36 -4.40
N GLY A 14 -17.67 -10.50 -3.94
CA GLY A 14 -17.48 -11.77 -4.63
C GLY A 14 -16.23 -12.50 -4.12
N PRO A 15 -15.00 -12.04 -4.41
CA PRO A 15 -13.80 -12.70 -3.86
C PRO A 15 -13.67 -12.60 -2.35
N TYR A 16 -14.24 -11.56 -1.75
CA TYR A 16 -14.11 -11.29 -0.31
C TYR A 16 -15.47 -11.05 0.34
N ARG A 17 -15.58 -11.43 1.60
CA ARG A 17 -16.69 -11.04 2.46
C ARG A 17 -16.40 -9.68 3.10
N PRO A 18 -17.42 -8.90 3.49
CA PRO A 18 -17.20 -7.58 4.12
C PRO A 18 -16.25 -7.59 5.31
N ASN A 19 -16.24 -8.64 6.14
CA ASN A 19 -15.33 -8.76 7.27
C ASN A 19 -13.86 -8.95 6.86
N GLN A 20 -13.60 -9.21 5.59
CA GLN A 20 -12.25 -9.40 5.04
C GLN A 20 -11.73 -8.17 4.29
N TYR A 21 -12.58 -7.18 4.03
CA TYR A 21 -12.20 -6.00 3.23
C TYR A 21 -11.03 -5.25 3.86
N LYS A 22 -10.98 -5.13 5.18
CA LYS A 22 -9.88 -4.45 5.87
C LYS A 22 -8.53 -5.10 5.60
N ASP A 23 -8.49 -6.42 5.42
CA ASP A 23 -7.25 -7.17 5.20
C ASP A 23 -6.59 -6.81 3.87
N VAL A 24 -7.37 -6.27 2.93
CA VAL A 24 -6.90 -5.77 1.64
C VAL A 24 -6.72 -4.26 1.67
N MET A 25 -7.70 -3.55 2.22
CA MET A 25 -7.75 -2.10 2.16
C MET A 25 -6.69 -1.42 3.02
N LEU A 26 -6.43 -1.96 4.23
CA LEU A 26 -5.45 -1.34 5.13
C LEU A 26 -4.02 -1.40 4.56
N PRO A 27 -3.52 -2.57 4.13
CA PRO A 27 -2.19 -2.61 3.54
C PRO A 27 -2.07 -1.79 2.25
N LEU A 28 -3.10 -1.75 1.42
CA LEU A 28 -3.06 -0.91 0.21
C LEU A 28 -3.04 0.57 0.53
N THR A 29 -3.76 0.99 1.56
CA THR A 29 -3.73 2.39 2.01
C THR A 29 -2.33 2.76 2.50
N VAL A 30 -1.71 1.89 3.30
CA VAL A 30 -0.33 2.10 3.77
C VAL A 30 0.62 2.17 2.57
N LEU A 31 0.53 1.21 1.66
CA LEU A 31 1.40 1.15 0.49
C LEU A 31 1.26 2.40 -0.37
N ARG A 32 0.04 2.85 -0.62
CA ARG A 32 -0.19 4.07 -1.40
C ARG A 32 0.37 5.30 -0.71
N ARG A 33 0.25 5.38 0.63
CA ARG A 33 0.85 6.46 1.41
C ARG A 33 2.36 6.50 1.22
N LEU A 34 3.01 5.35 1.34
CA LEU A 34 4.46 5.24 1.14
C LEU A 34 4.86 5.63 -0.28
N ASP A 35 4.09 5.20 -1.27
CA ASP A 35 4.30 5.55 -2.67
C ASP A 35 4.25 7.07 -2.88
N CYS A 36 3.24 7.72 -2.35
CA CYS A 36 3.10 9.18 -2.46
C CYS A 36 4.23 9.93 -1.76
N VAL A 37 4.65 9.45 -0.59
CA VAL A 37 5.78 10.06 0.15
C VAL A 37 7.08 9.99 -0.66
N LEU A 38 7.31 8.90 -1.37
CA LEU A 38 8.56 8.68 -2.12
C LEU A 38 8.52 9.25 -3.53
N GLU A 39 7.36 9.57 -4.08
CA GLU A 39 7.21 10.00 -5.46
C GLU A 39 8.11 11.19 -5.84
N PRO A 40 8.19 12.28 -5.05
CA PRO A 40 9.00 13.45 -5.42
C PRO A 40 10.49 13.15 -5.59
N THR A 41 11.01 12.13 -4.92
CA THR A 41 12.45 11.79 -4.95
C THR A 41 12.73 10.48 -5.68
N LYS A 42 11.72 9.86 -6.28
CA LYS A 42 11.85 8.54 -6.91
C LYS A 42 12.96 8.49 -7.95
N ASP A 43 12.97 9.45 -8.87
CA ASP A 43 13.96 9.48 -9.94
C ASP A 43 15.36 9.73 -9.40
N ALA A 44 15.50 10.58 -8.37
CA ALA A 44 16.78 10.83 -7.73
C ALA A 44 17.34 9.59 -7.04
N VAL A 45 16.46 8.81 -6.38
CA VAL A 45 16.85 7.55 -5.73
C VAL A 45 17.34 6.55 -6.77
N LEU A 46 16.60 6.40 -7.87
CA LEU A 46 16.99 5.47 -8.93
C LEU A 46 18.30 5.87 -9.61
N ALA A 47 18.50 7.17 -9.84
CA ALA A 47 19.75 7.68 -10.41
C ALA A 47 20.93 7.41 -9.46
N ARG A 48 20.75 7.64 -8.17
CA ARG A 48 21.77 7.36 -7.17
C ARG A 48 22.10 5.88 -7.06
N LEU A 49 21.07 5.03 -7.16
CA LEU A 49 21.25 3.59 -7.18
C LEU A 49 22.16 3.17 -8.35
N GLU A 50 21.93 3.70 -9.55
CA GLU A 50 22.78 3.43 -10.71
C GLU A 50 24.22 3.85 -10.47
N ASP A 51 24.45 5.04 -9.88
CA ASP A 51 25.79 5.52 -9.55
C ASP A 51 26.51 4.62 -8.56
N LEU A 52 25.78 3.94 -7.68
CA LEU A 52 26.34 3.08 -6.65
C LEU A 52 26.59 1.65 -7.13
N LYS A 53 26.08 1.27 -8.29
CA LYS A 53 26.32 -0.06 -8.86
C LYS A 53 27.78 -0.25 -9.23
N GLY A 54 28.34 -1.36 -8.78
CA GLY A 54 29.75 -1.66 -9.02
C GLY A 54 30.71 -0.89 -8.12
N GLY A 55 30.21 -0.07 -7.22
CA GLY A 55 31.02 0.68 -6.27
C GLY A 55 31.44 -0.15 -5.06
N LYS A 56 32.31 0.42 -4.22
CA LYS A 56 32.88 -0.24 -3.05
C LYS A 56 32.01 -0.13 -1.80
N VAL A 57 30.90 0.59 -1.85
CA VAL A 57 30.02 0.78 -0.70
C VAL A 57 29.21 -0.49 -0.49
N LYS A 58 29.34 -1.11 0.67
CA LYS A 58 28.63 -2.36 0.98
C LYS A 58 27.18 -2.14 1.41
N ASN A 59 26.93 -1.09 2.15
CA ASN A 59 25.58 -0.79 2.63
C ASN A 59 25.10 0.54 2.06
N ILE A 60 24.27 0.45 1.05
CA ILE A 60 23.74 1.62 0.34
C ILE A 60 22.44 2.17 0.95
N GLU A 61 21.81 1.42 1.87
CA GLU A 61 20.53 1.85 2.46
C GLU A 61 20.56 3.25 3.07
N PRO A 62 21.53 3.61 3.92
CA PRO A 62 21.56 4.97 4.48
C PRO A 62 21.70 6.06 3.41
N ILE A 63 22.43 5.76 2.34
CA ILE A 63 22.63 6.70 1.25
C ILE A 63 21.33 6.95 0.51
N LEU A 64 20.61 5.88 0.18
CA LEU A 64 19.34 5.98 -0.53
C LEU A 64 18.24 6.58 0.34
N ASN A 65 18.23 6.29 1.63
CA ASN A 65 17.32 6.93 2.59
C ASN A 65 17.52 8.44 2.61
N ARG A 66 18.77 8.88 2.57
CA ARG A 66 19.11 10.32 2.56
C ARG A 66 18.61 11.00 1.29
N VAL A 67 18.79 10.35 0.14
CA VAL A 67 18.28 10.87 -1.14
C VAL A 67 16.76 10.94 -1.11
N ALA A 68 16.10 9.92 -0.57
CA ALA A 68 14.65 9.88 -0.42
C ALA A 68 14.13 10.92 0.59
N GLY A 69 14.99 11.38 1.50
CA GLY A 69 14.58 12.28 2.59
C GLY A 69 13.70 11.60 3.62
N GLN A 70 13.81 10.29 3.76
CA GLN A 70 12.98 9.45 4.64
C GLN A 70 13.83 8.37 5.29
N ASP A 71 13.29 7.68 6.28
CA ASP A 71 13.94 6.54 6.93
C ASP A 71 13.80 5.26 6.10
N PHE A 72 13.27 5.36 4.91
CA PHE A 72 13.05 4.24 4.00
C PHE A 72 13.14 4.72 2.56
N HIS A 73 13.25 3.78 1.63
CA HIS A 73 13.27 4.05 0.20
C HIS A 73 12.75 2.85 -0.57
N ASN A 74 12.65 2.98 -1.87
CA ASN A 74 12.28 1.88 -2.76
C ASN A 74 13.18 1.92 -4.00
N THR A 75 13.71 0.76 -4.37
CA THR A 75 14.65 0.63 -5.50
C THR A 75 14.01 0.18 -6.79
N SER A 76 12.69 -0.04 -6.80
CA SER A 76 11.95 -0.42 -8.00
C SER A 76 11.74 0.78 -8.92
N ARG A 77 11.64 0.52 -10.23
CA ARG A 77 11.18 1.54 -11.18
C ARG A 77 9.69 1.85 -11.03
N PHE A 78 8.95 1.02 -10.31
CA PHE A 78 7.50 1.17 -10.20
C PHE A 78 7.08 2.21 -9.18
N THR A 79 5.98 2.87 -9.52
CA THR A 79 5.10 3.66 -8.67
C THR A 79 3.69 3.16 -8.95
N PHE A 80 2.69 3.60 -8.22
CA PHE A 80 1.29 3.24 -8.54
C PHE A 80 0.92 3.65 -9.95
N GLN A 81 1.38 4.83 -10.42
CA GLN A 81 1.09 5.27 -11.78
C GLN A 81 1.72 4.35 -12.83
N LYS A 82 2.94 3.90 -12.60
CA LYS A 82 3.61 2.97 -13.52
C LYS A 82 3.01 1.57 -13.45
N LEU A 83 2.58 1.13 -12.28
CA LEU A 83 1.83 -0.13 -12.14
C LEU A 83 0.55 -0.10 -12.97
N LYS A 84 -0.17 1.01 -12.91
CA LYS A 84 -1.38 1.23 -13.69
C LYS A 84 -1.13 1.15 -15.20
N GLY A 85 0.08 1.50 -15.64
CA GLY A 85 0.46 1.50 -17.04
C GLY A 85 0.76 0.12 -17.64
N ASP A 86 0.79 -0.94 -16.82
CA ASP A 86 1.09 -2.30 -17.30
C ASP A 86 0.10 -3.32 -16.71
N PRO A 87 -1.13 -3.35 -17.23
CA PRO A 87 -2.20 -4.20 -16.68
C PRO A 87 -1.88 -5.70 -16.70
N ASP A 88 -1.25 -6.17 -17.77
CA ASP A 88 -1.04 -7.60 -17.97
C ASP A 88 -0.07 -8.22 -16.97
N ASN A 89 0.81 -7.41 -16.41
CA ASN A 89 1.84 -7.86 -15.47
C ASN A 89 1.63 -7.31 -14.06
N ILE A 90 0.41 -6.90 -13.73
CA ILE A 90 0.15 -6.18 -12.47
C ILE A 90 0.57 -6.97 -11.23
N ALA A 91 0.29 -8.26 -11.17
CA ALA A 91 0.65 -9.08 -10.00
C ALA A 91 2.17 -9.19 -9.82
N ALA A 92 2.89 -9.50 -10.89
CA ALA A 92 4.34 -9.61 -10.86
C ALA A 92 5.00 -8.26 -10.53
N ASN A 93 4.51 -7.19 -11.15
CA ASN A 93 5.07 -5.85 -10.96
C ASN A 93 4.79 -5.33 -9.53
N LEU A 94 3.60 -5.55 -9.01
CA LEU A 94 3.28 -5.15 -7.64
C LEU A 94 4.13 -5.92 -6.62
N THR A 95 4.31 -7.21 -6.83
CA THR A 95 5.16 -8.04 -5.97
C THR A 95 6.59 -7.53 -5.99
N GLN A 96 7.12 -7.24 -7.16
CA GLN A 96 8.47 -6.69 -7.31
C GLN A 96 8.60 -5.34 -6.61
N TYR A 97 7.59 -4.48 -6.75
CA TYR A 97 7.55 -3.18 -6.11
C TYR A 97 7.62 -3.30 -4.58
N ILE A 98 6.80 -4.17 -4.00
CA ILE A 98 6.78 -4.39 -2.55
C ILE A 98 8.11 -4.92 -2.04
N LYS A 99 8.71 -5.88 -2.76
CA LYS A 99 10.00 -6.47 -2.38
C LYS A 99 11.17 -5.50 -2.51
N SER A 100 10.99 -4.42 -3.24
CA SER A 100 12.05 -3.43 -3.47
C SER A 100 12.08 -2.31 -2.43
N PHE A 101 11.21 -2.33 -1.45
CA PHE A 101 11.32 -1.42 -0.31
C PHE A 101 12.53 -1.78 0.55
N SER A 102 13.13 -0.79 1.19
CA SER A 102 14.19 -1.00 2.17
C SER A 102 13.70 -1.92 3.30
N ALA A 103 14.62 -2.59 3.98
CA ALA A 103 14.34 -3.73 4.84
C ALA A 103 13.21 -3.51 5.85
N ARG A 104 13.25 -2.41 6.58
CA ARG A 104 12.25 -2.14 7.62
C ARG A 104 10.85 -1.92 7.06
N ALA A 105 10.74 -1.12 5.99
CA ALA A 105 9.46 -0.88 5.34
C ALA A 105 8.91 -2.17 4.73
N ARG A 106 9.78 -2.98 4.11
CA ARG A 106 9.40 -4.27 3.55
C ARG A 106 8.86 -5.21 4.61
N GLU A 107 9.53 -5.30 5.77
CA GLU A 107 9.08 -6.14 6.88
C GLU A 107 7.68 -5.75 7.36
N ILE A 108 7.42 -4.45 7.47
CA ILE A 108 6.10 -3.94 7.86
C ILE A 108 5.04 -4.35 6.85
N LEU A 109 5.32 -4.18 5.56
CA LEU A 109 4.39 -4.55 4.50
C LEU A 109 4.15 -6.05 4.45
N GLU A 110 5.20 -6.85 4.61
CA GLU A 110 5.10 -8.31 4.63
C GLU A 110 4.29 -8.81 5.84
N SER A 111 4.33 -8.08 6.97
CA SER A 111 3.57 -8.44 8.16
C SER A 111 2.06 -8.41 7.94
N PHE A 112 1.58 -7.69 6.94
CA PHE A 112 0.15 -7.67 6.58
C PHE A 112 -0.28 -8.94 5.82
N GLY A 113 0.66 -9.78 5.38
CA GLY A 113 0.33 -10.98 4.60
C GLY A 113 -0.29 -10.68 3.25
N PHE A 114 0.09 -9.57 2.64
CA PHE A 114 -0.57 -9.08 1.43
C PHE A 114 -0.28 -9.90 0.17
N GLU A 115 0.76 -10.72 0.15
CA GLU A 115 1.10 -11.56 -1.01
C GLU A 115 -0.05 -12.50 -1.40
N GLU A 116 -0.71 -13.09 -0.42
CA GLU A 116 -1.86 -13.99 -0.67
C GLU A 116 -3.01 -13.22 -1.32
N HIS A 117 -3.20 -11.96 -0.91
CA HIS A 117 -4.23 -11.09 -1.47
C HIS A 117 -3.92 -10.67 -2.90
N ILE A 118 -2.66 -10.45 -3.22
CA ILE A 118 -2.24 -10.16 -4.60
C ILE A 118 -2.67 -11.31 -5.51
N ALA A 119 -2.34 -12.54 -5.14
CA ALA A 119 -2.70 -13.72 -5.93
C ALA A 119 -4.23 -13.89 -6.04
N LYS A 120 -4.93 -13.71 -4.94
CA LYS A 120 -6.39 -13.87 -4.91
C LYS A 120 -7.10 -12.82 -5.76
N LEU A 121 -6.70 -11.57 -5.67
CA LEU A 121 -7.25 -10.48 -6.47
C LEU A 121 -6.95 -10.66 -7.96
N ASP A 122 -5.74 -11.13 -8.26
CA ASP A 122 -5.34 -11.37 -9.65
C ASP A 122 -6.18 -12.48 -10.29
N ARG A 123 -6.40 -13.58 -9.57
CA ARG A 123 -7.26 -14.68 -10.05
C ARG A 123 -8.71 -14.24 -10.26
N ALA A 124 -9.17 -13.26 -9.50
CA ALA A 124 -10.54 -12.73 -9.62
C ALA A 124 -10.65 -11.59 -10.64
N ASP A 125 -9.57 -11.26 -11.34
CA ASP A 125 -9.50 -10.13 -12.28
C ASP A 125 -9.86 -8.79 -11.63
N ARG A 126 -9.46 -8.62 -10.36
CA ARG A 126 -9.73 -7.41 -9.59
C ARG A 126 -8.49 -6.61 -9.25
N LEU A 127 -7.30 -7.24 -9.31
CA LEU A 127 -6.08 -6.60 -8.82
C LEU A 127 -5.78 -5.29 -9.54
N TYR A 128 -5.81 -5.29 -10.87
CA TYR A 128 -5.55 -4.09 -11.64
C TYR A 128 -6.54 -2.98 -11.32
N LEU A 129 -7.83 -3.31 -11.21
CA LEU A 129 -8.88 -2.34 -10.92
C LEU A 129 -8.68 -1.70 -9.55
N VAL A 130 -8.32 -2.51 -8.55
CA VAL A 130 -8.06 -2.04 -7.19
C VAL A 130 -6.85 -1.12 -7.15
N VAL A 131 -5.73 -1.54 -7.75
CA VAL A 131 -4.51 -0.72 -7.83
C VAL A 131 -4.78 0.60 -8.57
N SER A 132 -5.51 0.54 -9.69
CA SER A 132 -5.85 1.74 -10.47
C SER A 132 -6.67 2.74 -9.66
N ARG A 133 -7.59 2.26 -8.83
CA ARG A 133 -8.38 3.13 -7.95
C ARG A 133 -7.52 3.80 -6.90
N PHE A 134 -6.61 3.05 -6.27
CA PHE A 134 -5.68 3.64 -5.32
C PHE A 134 -4.74 4.65 -5.96
N ALA A 135 -4.37 4.44 -7.23
CA ALA A 135 -3.53 5.40 -7.95
C ALA A 135 -4.19 6.77 -8.14
N GLU A 136 -5.50 6.83 -8.09
CA GLU A 136 -6.26 8.08 -8.25
C GLU A 136 -6.28 8.95 -7.00
N ILE A 137 -5.98 8.39 -5.82
CA ILE A 137 -6.00 9.16 -4.59
C ILE A 137 -4.59 9.62 -4.22
N ASP A 138 -4.45 10.89 -3.83
CA ASP A 138 -3.20 11.43 -3.34
C ASP A 138 -3.18 11.37 -1.82
N LEU A 139 -2.27 10.55 -1.28
CA LEU A 139 -2.08 10.40 0.16
C LEU A 139 -0.76 11.01 0.65
N HIS A 140 -0.21 11.98 -0.10
CA HIS A 140 1.00 12.70 0.31
C HIS A 140 0.73 13.47 1.62
N PRO A 141 1.73 13.60 2.52
CA PRO A 141 1.58 14.35 3.77
C PRO A 141 1.11 15.80 3.61
N ASP A 142 1.40 16.44 2.48
CA ASP A 142 0.93 17.80 2.19
C ASP A 142 -0.58 17.87 1.99
N VAL A 143 -1.18 16.78 1.51
CA VAL A 143 -2.62 16.68 1.29
C VAL A 143 -3.29 16.04 2.52
N PHE A 144 -2.65 15.02 3.08
CA PHE A 144 -3.14 14.29 4.26
C PHE A 144 -2.04 14.20 5.31
N PRO A 145 -1.97 15.15 6.26
CA PRO A 145 -1.04 15.06 7.38
C PRO A 145 -1.26 13.76 8.19
N ASN A 146 -0.27 13.36 8.97
CA ASN A 146 -0.34 12.14 9.77
C ASN A 146 -1.58 12.04 10.65
N ILE A 147 -2.03 13.17 11.21
CA ILE A 147 -3.26 13.21 12.04
C ILE A 147 -4.47 12.81 11.20
N SER A 148 -4.56 13.33 9.98
CA SER A 148 -5.66 13.00 9.06
C SER A 148 -5.63 11.54 8.64
N MET A 149 -4.43 10.98 8.47
CA MET A 149 -4.28 9.55 8.15
C MET A 149 -4.78 8.67 9.30
N GLY A 150 -4.45 9.03 10.54
CA GLY A 150 -4.97 8.33 11.71
C GLY A 150 -6.50 8.33 11.75
N THR A 151 -7.11 9.46 11.48
CA THR A 151 -8.57 9.58 11.42
C THR A 151 -9.17 8.70 10.31
N ILE A 152 -8.53 8.67 9.14
CA ILE A 152 -8.98 7.83 8.03
C ILE A 152 -8.92 6.34 8.41
N PHE A 153 -7.83 5.90 9.02
CA PHE A 153 -7.70 4.51 9.47
C PHE A 153 -8.76 4.15 10.52
N GLU A 154 -8.99 5.00 11.50
CA GLU A 154 -10.02 4.78 12.52
C GLU A 154 -11.41 4.67 11.89
N GLU A 155 -11.72 5.57 10.97
CA GLU A 155 -13.00 5.58 10.27
C GLU A 155 -13.19 4.30 9.44
N LEU A 156 -12.16 3.86 8.73
CA LEU A 156 -12.19 2.63 7.95
C LEU A 156 -12.41 1.41 8.83
N ILE A 157 -11.66 1.32 9.92
CA ILE A 157 -11.78 0.21 10.86
C ILE A 157 -13.18 0.17 11.43
N ARG A 158 -13.72 1.31 11.84
CA ARG A 158 -15.07 1.41 12.38
C ARG A 158 -16.12 0.92 11.36
N ARG A 159 -16.05 1.40 10.13
CA ARG A 159 -17.01 1.02 9.09
C ARG A 159 -16.91 -0.45 8.70
N PHE A 160 -15.70 -0.98 8.61
CA PHE A 160 -15.53 -2.40 8.32
C PHE A 160 -16.03 -3.29 9.45
N ASN A 161 -15.87 -2.86 10.69
CA ASN A 161 -16.42 -3.58 11.84
C ASN A 161 -17.95 -3.54 11.86
N GLU A 162 -18.55 -2.41 11.55
CA GLU A 162 -20.02 -2.29 11.42
C GLU A 162 -20.55 -3.22 10.34
N ALA A 163 -19.94 -3.22 9.16
CA ALA A 163 -20.34 -4.10 8.07
C ALA A 163 -20.20 -5.59 8.45
N SER A 164 -19.12 -5.94 9.14
CA SER A 164 -18.89 -7.29 9.64
C SER A 164 -19.95 -7.70 10.65
N ASN A 165 -20.33 -6.81 11.55
CA ASN A 165 -21.36 -7.08 12.55
C ASN A 165 -22.74 -7.28 11.93
N GLU A 166 -23.09 -6.46 10.93
CA GLU A 166 -24.33 -6.59 10.20
C GLU A 166 -24.45 -7.93 9.48
N GLU A 167 -23.34 -8.39 8.91
CA GLU A 167 -23.31 -9.63 8.14
C GLU A 167 -23.27 -10.87 9.03
N ALA A 168 -22.40 -10.87 10.03
CA ALA A 168 -22.06 -12.06 10.80
C ALA A 168 -22.71 -12.12 12.18
N GLY A 169 -23.27 -11.01 12.66
CA GLY A 169 -23.76 -10.90 14.04
C GLY A 169 -22.64 -10.93 15.09
N ASP A 170 -21.40 -10.77 14.67
CA ASP A 170 -20.26 -10.80 15.56
C ASP A 170 -19.99 -9.43 16.17
N HIS A 171 -19.50 -9.44 17.38
CA HIS A 171 -19.09 -8.24 18.08
C HIS A 171 -17.58 -8.15 18.16
N PHE A 172 -17.00 -7.17 17.48
CA PHE A 172 -15.65 -6.78 17.76
C PHE A 172 -15.65 -5.40 18.36
N THR A 173 -14.77 -5.12 19.30
CA THR A 173 -14.57 -3.77 19.77
C THR A 173 -13.56 -3.06 18.85
N PRO A 174 -13.84 -1.84 18.39
CA PRO A 174 -12.89 -1.11 17.56
C PRO A 174 -11.51 -0.95 18.20
N ARG A 175 -11.45 -0.98 19.51
CA ARG A 175 -10.19 -0.88 20.26
C ARG A 175 -9.24 -2.04 20.00
N ASP A 176 -9.76 -3.24 19.77
CA ASP A 176 -8.93 -4.41 19.53
C ASP A 176 -8.23 -4.32 18.17
N VAL A 177 -8.82 -3.60 17.25
CA VAL A 177 -8.29 -3.41 15.90
C VAL A 177 -7.36 -2.20 15.83
N ILE A 178 -7.66 -1.14 16.55
CA ILE A 178 -6.86 0.10 16.59
C ILE A 178 -5.46 -0.13 17.17
N ARG A 179 -5.29 -1.14 18.00
CA ARG A 179 -4.00 -1.50 18.60
C ARG A 179 -3.02 -2.17 17.64
N LEU A 180 -3.47 -2.45 16.46
CA LEU A 180 -2.62 -2.95 15.39
C LEU A 180 -1.83 -1.77 14.79
#